data_deeaa1c807704c09dd04c12951d329e7
#
_entry.id   deeaa1c807704c09dd04c12951d329e7
#
_cell.length_a   1.000
_cell.length_b   1.000
_cell.length_c   1.000
_cell.angle_alpha   90.00
_cell.angle_beta   90.00
_cell.angle_gamma   90.00
#
_symmetry.space_group_name_H-M   'P 1'
#
loop_
_entity.id
_entity.type
_entity.pdbx_description
1 polymer ?
#
loop_
_entity_poly.entity_id
_entity_poly.type
_entity_poly.pdbx_seq_one_letter_code
_entity_poly.pdbx_strand_id
1 'polypeptide(L)'
;MKTLILGAAALALTTGIAFAADTIRMGTEGAYPPFNFINDKGEIDGFERKLGDELCKRAELKCEWVKNDWDSIIPNLVSSNYDTILAGMSITPEREKVIAFTQNYIPPADSAYVALKADADLKGNIAAQTSTIQAGHVAESGATLLEFATADETVAAVRNGEADAVFADKEYLQKIVDESKGELMMVGEPVAIGGGVGMGLRQSDTELKATFDKAITSMKCDGSLDKLIVEYFGDGSKLFGEEGKQGC
;
A
#
# COMPACT_ATOMS: atom_id res chain seq x y z
N MET A 1 37.99 16.99 -71.82
CA MET A 1 36.64 16.75 -71.26
C MET A 1 36.82 16.27 -69.82
N LYS A 2 36.52 17.14 -68.84
CA LYS A 2 36.63 16.82 -67.40
C LYS A 2 35.22 16.65 -66.85
N THR A 3 34.88 15.44 -66.47
CA THR A 3 33.58 15.11 -65.85
C THR A 3 33.65 15.36 -64.34
N LEU A 4 32.86 16.30 -63.82
CA LEU A 4 32.64 16.53 -62.38
C LEU A 4 31.56 15.56 -61.94
N ILE A 5 31.86 14.76 -60.91
CA ILE A 5 30.86 13.92 -60.20
C ILE A 5 30.48 14.71 -58.96
N LEU A 6 29.24 15.23 -58.88
CA LEU A 6 28.65 15.77 -57.67
C LEU A 6 28.13 14.59 -56.80
N GLY A 7 28.75 14.39 -55.66
CA GLY A 7 28.24 13.49 -54.64
C GLY A 7 27.16 14.19 -53.76
N ALA A 8 25.93 13.75 -53.84
CA ALA A 8 24.86 14.17 -52.95
C ALA A 8 24.95 13.39 -51.64
N ALA A 9 25.31 14.03 -50.54
CA ALA A 9 25.24 13.48 -49.20
C ALA A 9 23.79 13.60 -48.69
N ALA A 10 23.09 12.46 -48.61
CA ALA A 10 21.78 12.38 -47.98
C ALA A 10 21.94 12.38 -46.46
N LEU A 11 21.56 13.47 -45.78
CA LEU A 11 21.43 13.57 -44.35
C LEU A 11 20.14 12.83 -43.95
N ALA A 12 20.25 11.63 -43.40
CA ALA A 12 19.13 10.92 -42.78
C ALA A 12 18.82 11.57 -41.41
N LEU A 13 17.79 12.41 -41.38
CA LEU A 13 17.19 12.91 -40.14
C LEU A 13 16.41 11.74 -39.51
N THR A 14 17.00 11.08 -38.54
CA THR A 14 16.29 10.19 -37.65
C THR A 14 15.46 11.04 -36.69
N THR A 15 14.18 11.28 -37.04
CA THR A 15 13.18 11.78 -36.11
C THR A 15 12.94 10.70 -35.08
N GLY A 16 13.64 10.79 -33.92
CA GLY A 16 13.27 10.00 -32.74
C GLY A 16 11.86 10.40 -32.34
N ILE A 17 10.88 9.51 -32.54
CA ILE A 17 9.57 9.63 -31.95
C ILE A 17 9.80 9.45 -30.45
N ALA A 18 9.89 10.54 -29.70
CA ALA A 18 9.77 10.50 -28.25
C ALA A 18 8.31 10.13 -27.97
N PHE A 19 8.05 8.87 -27.69
CA PHE A 19 6.81 8.49 -27.02
C PHE A 19 6.84 9.24 -25.67
N ALA A 20 5.90 10.14 -25.47
CA ALA A 20 5.63 10.66 -24.14
C ALA A 20 5.28 9.43 -23.30
N ALA A 21 6.14 9.07 -22.34
CA ALA A 21 5.83 7.99 -21.42
C ALA A 21 4.50 8.34 -20.76
N ASP A 22 3.51 7.46 -20.89
CA ASP A 22 2.22 7.66 -20.27
C ASP A 22 2.41 7.88 -18.77
N THR A 23 1.69 8.84 -18.20
CA THR A 23 1.75 9.10 -16.77
C THR A 23 1.13 7.92 -16.03
N ILE A 24 1.87 7.30 -15.11
CA ILE A 24 1.39 6.20 -14.27
C ILE A 24 0.46 6.77 -13.19
N ARG A 25 -0.75 6.27 -13.13
CA ARG A 25 -1.76 6.66 -12.15
C ARG A 25 -1.70 5.70 -10.97
N MET A 26 -1.43 6.24 -9.79
CA MET A 26 -1.24 5.49 -8.55
C MET A 26 -2.48 5.63 -7.67
N GLY A 27 -3.29 4.55 -7.60
CA GLY A 27 -4.50 4.50 -6.78
C GLY A 27 -4.16 4.32 -5.30
N THR A 28 -4.84 5.06 -4.43
CA THR A 28 -4.71 4.95 -2.98
C THR A 28 -6.04 5.27 -2.30
N GLU A 29 -6.26 4.77 -1.07
CA GLU A 29 -7.48 5.06 -0.32
C GLU A 29 -7.48 6.48 0.26
N GLY A 30 -6.35 6.92 0.81
CA GLY A 30 -6.22 8.23 1.45
C GLY A 30 -6.98 8.34 2.77
N ALA A 31 -7.21 7.22 3.48
CA ALA A 31 -7.96 7.16 4.74
C ALA A 31 -7.35 6.17 5.76
N TYR A 32 -6.07 5.82 5.63
CA TYR A 32 -5.39 4.82 6.46
C TYR A 32 -4.03 5.32 6.98
N PRO A 33 -4.00 6.32 7.90
CA PRO A 33 -2.76 6.85 8.45
C PRO A 33 -2.03 5.78 9.33
N PRO A 34 -0.70 5.73 9.33
CA PRO A 34 0.25 6.59 8.63
C PRO A 34 0.60 6.12 7.21
N PHE A 35 -0.05 5.04 6.70
CA PHE A 35 0.22 4.50 5.35
C PHE A 35 -0.12 5.51 4.27
N ASN A 36 -1.38 5.94 4.20
CA ASN A 36 -1.88 6.92 3.26
C ASN A 36 -3.05 7.70 3.87
N PHE A 37 -3.08 9.00 3.70
CA PHE A 37 -4.14 9.87 4.23
C PHE A 37 -4.22 11.18 3.45
N ILE A 38 -5.30 11.93 3.65
CA ILE A 38 -5.44 13.29 3.14
C ILE A 38 -4.96 14.26 4.23
N ASN A 39 -3.94 15.07 3.92
CA ASN A 39 -3.40 16.07 4.84
C ASN A 39 -4.28 17.31 4.92
N ASP A 40 -3.93 18.25 5.81
CA ASP A 40 -4.68 19.51 6.05
C ASP A 40 -4.80 20.40 4.80
N LYS A 41 -4.00 20.15 3.75
CA LYS A 41 -4.05 20.87 2.47
C LYS A 41 -4.97 20.19 1.45
N GLY A 42 -5.56 19.03 1.80
CA GLY A 42 -6.35 18.22 0.89
C GLY A 42 -5.52 17.37 -0.08
N GLU A 43 -4.25 17.15 0.21
CA GLU A 43 -3.33 16.37 -0.62
C GLU A 43 -3.15 14.97 -0.04
N ILE A 44 -2.94 13.97 -0.91
CA ILE A 44 -2.54 12.62 -0.51
C ILE A 44 -1.15 12.68 0.11
N ASP A 45 -0.99 12.13 1.31
CA ASP A 45 0.25 12.10 2.09
C ASP A 45 0.39 10.75 2.82
N GLY A 46 1.52 10.53 3.49
CA GLY A 46 1.83 9.34 4.25
C GLY A 46 3.01 8.54 3.71
N PHE A 47 3.26 7.40 4.35
CA PHE A 47 4.34 6.48 3.98
C PHE A 47 4.29 6.11 2.49
N GLU A 48 3.13 5.68 2.00
CA GLU A 48 2.96 5.20 0.63
C GLU A 48 3.07 6.31 -0.40
N ARG A 49 2.69 7.55 -0.03
CA ARG A 49 2.94 8.71 -0.87
C ARG A 49 4.44 8.92 -1.08
N LYS A 50 5.24 8.89 0.00
CA LYS A 50 6.70 9.06 -0.08
C LYS A 50 7.37 7.89 -0.81
N LEU A 51 6.92 6.67 -0.51
CA LEU A 51 7.40 5.47 -1.19
C LEU A 51 7.14 5.54 -2.69
N GLY A 52 5.90 5.81 -3.09
CA GLY A 52 5.50 5.84 -4.50
C GLY A 52 6.24 6.93 -5.29
N ASP A 53 6.40 8.11 -4.72
CA ASP A 53 7.17 9.19 -5.34
C ASP A 53 8.64 8.77 -5.55
N GLU A 54 9.28 8.11 -4.57
CA GLU A 54 10.66 7.62 -4.72
C GLU A 54 10.76 6.44 -5.70
N LEU A 55 9.78 5.53 -5.72
CA LEU A 55 9.72 4.45 -6.70
C LEU A 55 9.61 4.99 -8.12
N CYS A 56 8.73 5.96 -8.36
CA CYS A 56 8.57 6.60 -9.66
C CYS A 56 9.84 7.30 -10.12
N LYS A 57 10.52 8.00 -9.19
CA LYS A 57 11.79 8.66 -9.45
C LYS A 57 12.90 7.66 -9.84
N ARG A 58 13.03 6.53 -9.12
CA ARG A 58 14.01 5.47 -9.43
C ARG A 58 13.70 4.75 -10.73
N ALA A 59 12.43 4.61 -11.05
CA ALA A 59 11.94 4.02 -12.28
C ALA A 59 12.00 4.99 -13.48
N GLU A 60 12.34 6.26 -13.28
CA GLU A 60 12.30 7.33 -14.30
C GLU A 60 10.90 7.49 -14.93
N LEU A 61 9.84 7.26 -14.12
CA LEU A 61 8.45 7.37 -14.54
C LEU A 61 7.84 8.68 -14.03
N LYS A 62 6.91 9.22 -14.82
CA LYS A 62 6.01 10.28 -14.36
C LYS A 62 4.79 9.64 -13.72
N CYS A 63 4.48 10.01 -12.48
CA CYS A 63 3.37 9.46 -11.74
C CYS A 63 2.43 10.56 -11.25
N GLU A 64 1.15 10.19 -11.09
CA GLU A 64 0.13 11.01 -10.45
C GLU A 64 -0.71 10.16 -9.53
N TRP A 65 -1.30 10.78 -8.50
CA TRP A 65 -2.06 10.07 -7.48
C TRP A 65 -3.55 10.20 -7.73
N VAL A 66 -4.27 9.08 -7.52
CA VAL A 66 -5.73 8.98 -7.68
C VAL A 66 -6.32 8.43 -6.38
N LYS A 67 -7.22 9.20 -5.74
CA LYS A 67 -7.97 8.71 -4.58
C LYS A 67 -9.08 7.78 -5.03
N ASN A 68 -9.24 6.65 -4.34
CA ASN A 68 -10.30 5.69 -4.57
C ASN A 68 -10.70 5.01 -3.26
N ASP A 69 -11.99 4.85 -3.02
CA ASP A 69 -12.47 4.17 -1.82
C ASP A 69 -12.06 2.69 -1.82
N TRP A 70 -11.75 2.15 -0.64
CA TRP A 70 -11.16 0.83 -0.47
C TRP A 70 -11.95 -0.31 -1.12
N ASP A 71 -13.27 -0.35 -0.94
CA ASP A 71 -14.14 -1.43 -1.42
C ASP A 71 -14.15 -1.59 -2.95
N SER A 72 -13.90 -0.49 -3.67
CA SER A 72 -13.84 -0.46 -5.13
C SER A 72 -12.42 -0.42 -5.72
N ILE A 73 -11.38 -0.47 -4.87
CA ILE A 73 -10.01 -0.21 -5.31
C ILE A 73 -9.48 -1.29 -6.28
N ILE A 74 -9.73 -2.57 -6.04
CA ILE A 74 -9.36 -3.65 -6.96
C ILE A 74 -10.21 -3.62 -8.25
N PRO A 75 -11.57 -3.54 -8.19
CA PRO A 75 -12.40 -3.39 -9.39
C PRO A 75 -11.98 -2.23 -10.29
N ASN A 76 -11.64 -1.08 -9.72
CA ASN A 76 -11.24 0.11 -10.47
C ASN A 76 -9.83 -0.01 -11.08
N LEU A 77 -8.90 -0.73 -10.45
CA LEU A 77 -7.62 -1.10 -11.08
C LEU A 77 -7.85 -1.99 -12.31
N VAL A 78 -8.65 -3.04 -12.16
CA VAL A 78 -8.98 -3.98 -13.26
C VAL A 78 -9.68 -3.26 -14.42
N SER A 79 -10.52 -2.28 -14.11
CA SER A 79 -11.21 -1.43 -15.11
C SER A 79 -10.33 -0.31 -15.67
N SER A 80 -9.04 -0.26 -15.34
CA SER A 80 -8.05 0.71 -15.84
C SER A 80 -8.36 2.18 -15.46
N ASN A 81 -9.01 2.41 -14.32
CA ASN A 81 -9.18 3.77 -13.79
C ASN A 81 -7.86 4.35 -13.28
N TYR A 82 -6.91 3.50 -12.90
CA TYR A 82 -5.52 3.79 -12.58
C TYR A 82 -4.65 2.55 -12.88
N ASP A 83 -3.36 2.62 -12.62
CA ASP A 83 -2.39 1.63 -13.10
C ASP A 83 -1.75 0.82 -11.98
N THR A 84 -1.75 1.35 -10.74
CA THR A 84 -1.23 0.66 -9.56
C THR A 84 -2.10 0.97 -8.34
N ILE A 85 -2.01 0.12 -7.30
CA ILE A 85 -2.59 0.36 -5.97
C ILE A 85 -1.46 0.43 -4.94
N LEU A 86 -1.39 1.53 -4.17
CA LEU A 86 -0.62 1.66 -2.94
C LEU A 86 -1.59 2.11 -1.83
N ALA A 87 -2.08 1.16 -1.05
CA ALA A 87 -3.16 1.39 -0.08
C ALA A 87 -3.10 0.41 1.10
N GLY A 88 -1.92 0.12 1.63
CA GLY A 88 -1.75 -0.84 2.73
C GLY A 88 -2.18 -2.27 2.37
N MET A 89 -2.24 -2.60 1.08
CA MET A 89 -2.87 -3.83 0.61
C MET A 89 -1.97 -5.05 0.84
N SER A 90 -2.37 -5.94 1.74
CA SER A 90 -1.70 -7.21 1.98
C SER A 90 -1.76 -8.13 0.76
N ILE A 91 -0.63 -8.76 0.45
CA ILE A 91 -0.53 -9.81 -0.57
C ILE A 91 -1.24 -11.05 -0.02
N THR A 92 -2.21 -11.57 -0.77
CA THR A 92 -2.92 -12.82 -0.45
C THR A 92 -3.18 -13.66 -1.70
N PRO A 93 -3.26 -15.02 -1.56
CA PRO A 93 -3.57 -15.88 -2.68
C PRO A 93 -4.93 -15.57 -3.34
N GLU A 94 -5.90 -15.05 -2.58
CA GLU A 94 -7.22 -14.67 -3.10
C GLU A 94 -7.11 -13.45 -4.01
N ARG A 95 -6.36 -12.42 -3.59
CA ARG A 95 -6.12 -11.21 -4.38
C ARG A 95 -5.27 -11.50 -5.61
N GLU A 96 -4.29 -12.41 -5.50
CA GLU A 96 -3.42 -12.82 -6.62
C GLU A 96 -4.19 -13.55 -7.74
N LYS A 97 -5.38 -14.09 -7.48
CA LYS A 97 -6.26 -14.62 -8.54
C LYS A 97 -6.80 -13.53 -9.47
N VAL A 98 -6.85 -12.30 -9.01
CA VAL A 98 -7.49 -11.16 -9.70
C VAL A 98 -6.48 -10.13 -10.17
N ILE A 99 -5.48 -9.80 -9.36
CA ILE A 99 -4.44 -8.82 -9.63
C ILE A 99 -3.05 -9.41 -9.41
N ALA A 100 -2.01 -8.78 -9.95
CA ALA A 100 -0.63 -9.08 -9.61
C ALA A 100 -0.13 -8.15 -8.50
N PHE A 101 0.89 -8.58 -7.78
CA PHE A 101 1.60 -7.76 -6.80
C PHE A 101 3.09 -7.65 -7.16
N THR A 102 3.70 -6.54 -6.82
CA THR A 102 5.16 -6.45 -6.70
C THR A 102 5.63 -7.35 -5.54
N GLN A 103 6.93 -7.51 -5.39
CA GLN A 103 7.46 -7.90 -4.08
C GLN A 103 6.93 -6.94 -3.00
N ASN A 104 6.85 -7.42 -1.76
CA ASN A 104 6.40 -6.58 -0.66
C ASN A 104 7.36 -5.41 -0.39
N TYR A 105 6.77 -4.25 -0.05
CA TYR A 105 7.49 -3.05 0.42
C TYR A 105 7.32 -2.82 1.94
N ILE A 106 6.44 -3.58 2.60
CA ILE A 106 6.43 -3.79 4.05
C ILE A 106 6.47 -5.30 4.30
N PRO A 107 7.36 -5.79 5.20
CA PRO A 107 7.39 -7.19 5.58
C PRO A 107 6.06 -7.65 6.18
N PRO A 108 5.76 -8.96 6.23
CA PRO A 108 4.61 -9.47 6.96
C PRO A 108 4.58 -8.92 8.38
N ALA A 109 3.53 -8.17 8.71
CA ALA A 109 3.31 -7.54 9.99
C ALA A 109 2.07 -8.13 10.67
N ASP A 110 1.93 -7.86 11.97
CA ASP A 110 0.81 -8.40 12.74
C ASP A 110 -0.41 -7.47 12.62
N SER A 111 -1.60 -8.06 12.70
CA SER A 111 -2.83 -7.34 13.03
C SER A 111 -3.08 -7.41 14.52
N ALA A 112 -3.82 -6.44 15.06
CA ALA A 112 -4.07 -6.34 16.50
C ALA A 112 -5.53 -5.96 16.77
N TYR A 113 -5.94 -6.15 18.02
CA TYR A 113 -7.22 -5.67 18.53
C TYR A 113 -7.02 -4.41 19.37
N VAL A 114 -7.94 -3.47 19.23
CA VAL A 114 -8.03 -2.28 20.10
C VAL A 114 -9.43 -2.14 20.66
N ALA A 115 -9.52 -1.78 21.93
CA ALA A 115 -10.78 -1.64 22.66
C ALA A 115 -10.72 -0.51 23.70
N LEU A 116 -11.88 -0.19 24.29
CA LEU A 116 -12.01 0.75 25.43
C LEU A 116 -11.63 0.12 26.78
N LYS A 117 -11.57 -1.20 26.88
CA LYS A 117 -11.34 -1.94 28.14
C LYS A 117 -10.38 -3.09 27.91
N ALA A 118 -9.52 -3.35 28.90
CA ALA A 118 -8.55 -4.44 28.85
C ALA A 118 -9.20 -5.85 28.83
N ASP A 119 -10.40 -5.98 29.34
CA ASP A 119 -11.20 -7.21 29.40
C ASP A 119 -12.31 -7.26 28.33
N ALA A 120 -12.11 -6.57 27.20
CA ALA A 120 -13.05 -6.60 26.07
C ALA A 120 -13.27 -8.02 25.56
N ASP A 121 -14.53 -8.34 25.21
CA ASP A 121 -14.87 -9.65 24.68
C ASP A 121 -14.45 -9.77 23.20
N LEU A 122 -13.32 -10.42 22.95
CA LEU A 122 -12.82 -10.68 21.60
C LEU A 122 -13.59 -11.78 20.84
N LYS A 123 -14.65 -12.34 21.46
CA LYS A 123 -15.64 -13.23 20.81
C LYS A 123 -17.00 -12.54 20.64
N GLY A 124 -17.14 -11.32 21.12
CA GLY A 124 -18.31 -10.46 20.93
C GLY A 124 -18.37 -9.83 19.55
N ASN A 125 -18.76 -8.56 19.48
CA ASN A 125 -18.88 -7.79 18.26
C ASN A 125 -17.51 -7.18 17.90
N ILE A 126 -16.90 -7.60 16.80
CA ILE A 126 -15.60 -7.11 16.34
C ILE A 126 -15.76 -6.31 15.05
N ALA A 127 -15.37 -5.04 15.10
CA ALA A 127 -15.37 -4.16 13.92
C ALA A 127 -14.13 -4.41 13.05
N ALA A 128 -14.32 -4.51 11.74
CA ALA A 128 -13.25 -4.54 10.76
C ALA A 128 -13.70 -3.84 9.47
N GLN A 129 -12.74 -3.29 8.71
CA GLN A 129 -13.06 -2.70 7.42
C GLN A 129 -13.40 -3.81 6.42
N THR A 130 -14.44 -3.60 5.63
CA THR A 130 -14.91 -4.58 4.64
C THR A 130 -13.82 -4.96 3.65
N SER A 131 -13.88 -6.19 3.11
CA SER A 131 -12.92 -6.69 2.10
C SER A 131 -11.44 -6.70 2.54
N THR A 132 -11.17 -6.63 3.85
CA THR A 132 -9.82 -6.77 4.42
C THR A 132 -9.53 -8.20 4.85
N ILE A 133 -8.24 -8.53 5.01
CA ILE A 133 -7.84 -9.82 5.61
C ILE A 133 -8.29 -9.94 7.05
N GLN A 134 -8.41 -8.81 7.74
CA GLN A 134 -8.89 -8.73 9.11
C GLN A 134 -10.37 -9.08 9.23
N ALA A 135 -11.23 -8.56 8.33
CA ALA A 135 -12.63 -8.95 8.27
C ALA A 135 -12.78 -10.46 8.01
N GLY A 136 -12.00 -11.02 7.08
CA GLY A 136 -11.97 -12.46 6.82
C GLY A 136 -11.58 -13.27 8.06
N HIS A 137 -10.52 -12.85 8.78
CA HIS A 137 -10.09 -13.49 10.01
C HIS A 137 -11.17 -13.47 11.10
N VAL A 138 -11.81 -12.32 11.31
CA VAL A 138 -12.91 -12.19 12.29
C VAL A 138 -14.07 -13.10 11.93
N ALA A 139 -14.47 -13.16 10.67
CA ALA A 139 -15.56 -14.04 10.20
C ALA A 139 -15.29 -15.53 10.49
N GLU A 140 -14.02 -15.95 10.47
CA GLU A 140 -13.60 -17.33 10.75
C GLU A 140 -13.33 -17.58 12.24
N SER A 141 -13.18 -16.54 13.05
CA SER A 141 -12.78 -16.65 14.47
C SER A 141 -13.90 -17.13 15.41
N GLY A 142 -15.15 -17.10 14.96
CA GLY A 142 -16.35 -17.35 15.76
C GLY A 142 -16.86 -16.13 16.55
N ALA A 143 -16.25 -14.95 16.37
CA ALA A 143 -16.78 -13.67 16.80
C ALA A 143 -17.88 -13.15 15.85
N THR A 144 -18.63 -12.15 16.26
CA THR A 144 -19.58 -11.45 15.39
C THR A 144 -18.84 -10.34 14.65
N LEU A 145 -18.68 -10.49 13.32
CA LEU A 145 -18.09 -9.45 12.47
C LEU A 145 -19.07 -8.31 12.25
N LEU A 146 -18.62 -7.08 12.51
CA LEU A 146 -19.27 -5.83 12.09
C LEU A 146 -18.40 -5.17 11.02
N GLU A 147 -18.89 -5.11 9.79
CA GLU A 147 -18.15 -4.53 8.66
C GLU A 147 -18.50 -3.07 8.46
N PHE A 148 -17.48 -2.25 8.21
CA PHE A 148 -17.58 -0.82 7.91
C PHE A 148 -16.83 -0.49 6.62
N ALA A 149 -17.24 0.57 5.95
CA ALA A 149 -16.63 0.98 4.68
C ALA A 149 -15.22 1.55 4.87
N THR A 150 -14.98 2.24 5.97
CA THR A 150 -13.68 2.87 6.27
C THR A 150 -13.09 2.39 7.60
N ALA A 151 -11.78 2.47 7.72
CA ALA A 151 -11.08 2.14 8.97
C ALA A 151 -11.48 3.05 10.13
N ASP A 152 -11.71 4.34 9.88
CA ASP A 152 -12.16 5.29 10.91
C ASP A 152 -13.54 4.94 11.48
N GLU A 153 -14.46 4.44 10.65
CA GLU A 153 -15.76 3.96 11.11
C GLU A 153 -15.64 2.77 12.04
N THR A 154 -14.67 1.86 11.83
CA THR A 154 -14.43 0.72 12.73
C THR A 154 -14.01 1.17 14.12
N VAL A 155 -13.13 2.17 14.20
CA VAL A 155 -12.69 2.78 15.46
C VAL A 155 -13.84 3.54 16.13
N ALA A 156 -14.65 4.26 15.34
CA ALA A 156 -15.83 4.97 15.85
C ALA A 156 -16.86 4.01 16.45
N ALA A 157 -17.07 2.83 15.85
CA ALA A 157 -17.97 1.80 16.37
C ALA A 157 -17.56 1.31 17.77
N VAL A 158 -16.24 1.19 18.02
CA VAL A 158 -15.73 0.86 19.38
C VAL A 158 -15.99 2.01 20.35
N ARG A 159 -15.70 3.26 19.96
CA ARG A 159 -15.94 4.44 20.80
C ARG A 159 -17.41 4.63 21.16
N ASN A 160 -18.30 4.30 20.23
CA ASN A 160 -19.76 4.41 20.42
C ASN A 160 -20.37 3.21 21.17
N GLY A 161 -19.57 2.15 21.44
CA GLY A 161 -20.05 0.92 22.10
C GLY A 161 -20.86 -0.01 21.20
N GLU A 162 -20.79 0.17 19.87
CA GLU A 162 -21.41 -0.74 18.89
C GLU A 162 -20.59 -2.01 18.73
N ALA A 163 -19.24 -1.89 18.82
CA ALA A 163 -18.31 -3.00 18.79
C ALA A 163 -17.53 -3.10 20.12
N ASP A 164 -17.20 -4.33 20.53
CA ASP A 164 -16.37 -4.60 21.70
C ASP A 164 -14.90 -4.30 21.43
N ALA A 165 -14.43 -4.54 20.21
CA ALA A 165 -13.10 -4.20 19.73
C ALA A 165 -13.08 -3.96 18.21
N VAL A 166 -12.04 -3.27 17.73
CA VAL A 166 -11.67 -3.19 16.32
C VAL A 166 -10.48 -4.09 16.04
N PHE A 167 -10.44 -4.73 14.87
CA PHE A 167 -9.32 -5.53 14.41
C PHE A 167 -8.78 -5.01 13.08
N ALA A 168 -7.52 -4.55 13.06
CA ALA A 168 -6.86 -3.96 11.91
C ALA A 168 -5.33 -4.16 11.98
N ASP A 169 -4.57 -3.61 11.02
CA ASP A 169 -3.11 -3.62 11.06
C ASP A 169 -2.61 -2.93 12.34
N LYS A 170 -1.65 -3.57 13.00
CA LYS A 170 -1.12 -3.08 14.28
C LYS A 170 -0.54 -1.67 14.16
N GLU A 171 0.12 -1.36 13.06
CA GLU A 171 0.75 -0.06 12.82
C GLU A 171 -0.30 1.07 12.71
N TYR A 172 -1.43 0.80 12.06
CA TYR A 172 -2.57 1.74 12.02
C TYR A 172 -3.15 1.94 13.42
N LEU A 173 -3.45 0.84 14.12
CA LEU A 173 -4.07 0.89 15.44
C LEU A 173 -3.14 1.49 16.50
N GLN A 174 -1.82 1.30 16.41
CA GLN A 174 -0.86 1.90 17.34
C GLN A 174 -0.95 3.42 17.29
N LYS A 175 -1.01 4.01 16.10
CA LYS A 175 -1.20 5.45 15.93
C LYS A 175 -2.52 5.92 16.57
N ILE A 176 -3.61 5.20 16.37
CA ILE A 176 -4.92 5.50 16.98
C ILE A 176 -4.86 5.46 18.50
N VAL A 177 -4.19 4.45 19.07
CA VAL A 177 -4.01 4.31 20.52
C VAL A 177 -3.18 5.46 21.09
N ASP A 178 -2.05 5.79 20.45
CA ASP A 178 -1.15 6.86 20.88
C ASP A 178 -1.86 8.22 20.88
N GLU A 179 -2.72 8.47 19.90
CA GLU A 179 -3.49 9.71 19.80
C GLU A 179 -4.73 9.75 20.71
N SER A 180 -5.19 8.59 21.21
CA SER A 180 -6.41 8.47 22.04
C SER A 180 -6.29 9.03 23.46
N LYS A 181 -5.09 9.42 23.89
CA LYS A 181 -4.79 9.90 25.26
C LYS A 181 -5.22 8.92 26.36
N GLY A 182 -5.15 7.62 26.07
CA GLY A 182 -5.49 6.55 27.00
C GLY A 182 -6.96 6.13 26.99
N GLU A 183 -7.76 6.63 26.06
CA GLU A 183 -9.15 6.17 25.85
C GLU A 183 -9.17 4.75 25.27
N LEU A 184 -8.29 4.47 24.31
CA LEU A 184 -8.18 3.19 23.61
C LEU A 184 -6.90 2.47 24.01
N MET A 185 -6.92 1.16 23.97
CA MET A 185 -5.76 0.31 24.29
C MET A 185 -5.69 -0.92 23.41
N MET A 186 -4.46 -1.39 23.16
CA MET A 186 -4.25 -2.70 22.56
C MET A 186 -4.72 -3.79 23.52
N VAL A 187 -5.44 -4.78 23.00
CA VAL A 187 -5.97 -5.92 23.77
C VAL A 187 -5.73 -7.24 23.05
N GLY A 188 -5.63 -8.32 23.77
CA GLY A 188 -5.34 -9.64 23.22
C GLY A 188 -3.93 -9.78 22.64
N GLU A 189 -3.66 -10.92 22.02
CA GLU A 189 -2.38 -11.19 21.37
C GLU A 189 -2.42 -10.72 19.90
N PRO A 190 -1.32 -10.18 19.37
CA PRO A 190 -1.21 -9.87 17.94
C PRO A 190 -1.38 -11.12 17.07
N VAL A 191 -1.95 -10.95 15.89
CA VAL A 191 -2.25 -12.05 14.96
C VAL A 191 -1.48 -11.84 13.66
N ALA A 192 -0.60 -12.78 13.33
CA ALA A 192 0.16 -12.76 12.08
C ALA A 192 -0.73 -13.25 10.92
N ILE A 193 -1.17 -12.35 10.05
CA ILE A 193 -1.94 -12.65 8.83
C ILE A 193 -1.41 -11.85 7.64
N GLY A 194 -1.57 -12.41 6.44
CA GLY A 194 -1.10 -11.79 5.19
C GLY A 194 0.39 -12.00 4.89
N GLY A 195 0.76 -11.74 3.64
CA GLY A 195 2.11 -11.94 3.07
C GLY A 195 3.00 -10.69 3.06
N GLY A 196 2.68 -9.66 3.84
CA GLY A 196 3.25 -8.34 3.73
C GLY A 196 2.47 -7.45 2.76
N VAL A 197 2.84 -6.18 2.68
CA VAL A 197 2.16 -5.19 1.83
C VAL A 197 2.90 -5.02 0.52
N GLY A 198 2.19 -5.10 -0.60
CA GLY A 198 2.74 -4.95 -1.95
C GLY A 198 1.92 -3.99 -2.81
N MET A 199 2.56 -3.45 -3.85
CA MET A 199 1.87 -2.66 -4.86
C MET A 199 1.03 -3.58 -5.74
N GLY A 200 -0.27 -3.31 -5.86
CA GLY A 200 -1.16 -4.03 -6.76
C GLY A 200 -1.09 -3.51 -8.19
N LEU A 201 -1.13 -4.39 -9.18
CA LEU A 201 -1.15 -4.09 -10.61
C LEU A 201 -2.11 -5.04 -11.34
N ARG A 202 -2.55 -4.70 -12.56
CA ARG A 202 -3.23 -5.68 -13.41
C ARG A 202 -2.29 -6.83 -13.74
N GLN A 203 -2.82 -8.04 -13.85
CA GLN A 203 -2.02 -9.23 -14.20
C GLN A 203 -1.33 -9.10 -15.58
N SER A 204 -1.87 -8.28 -16.48
CA SER A 204 -1.28 -7.97 -17.79
C SER A 204 -0.05 -7.07 -17.74
N ASP A 205 0.13 -6.29 -16.67
CA ASP A 205 1.10 -5.20 -16.60
C ASP A 205 2.48 -5.69 -16.11
N THR A 206 2.96 -6.77 -16.70
CA THR A 206 4.17 -7.48 -16.27
C THR A 206 5.44 -6.64 -16.37
N GLU A 207 5.56 -5.77 -17.36
CA GLU A 207 6.72 -4.87 -17.53
C GLU A 207 6.73 -3.76 -16.47
N LEU A 208 5.55 -3.18 -16.19
CA LEU A 208 5.41 -2.16 -15.14
C LEU A 208 5.70 -2.76 -13.76
N LYS A 209 5.18 -3.98 -13.49
CA LYS A 209 5.52 -4.73 -12.28
C LYS A 209 7.03 -4.94 -12.13
N ALA A 210 7.70 -5.44 -13.18
CA ALA A 210 9.14 -5.66 -13.15
C ALA A 210 9.94 -4.37 -12.93
N THR A 211 9.45 -3.24 -13.44
CA THR A 211 10.04 -1.92 -13.24
C THR A 211 9.96 -1.49 -11.79
N PHE A 212 8.79 -1.61 -11.17
CA PHE A 212 8.62 -1.29 -9.75
C PHE A 212 9.33 -2.29 -8.83
N ASP A 213 9.37 -3.58 -9.17
CA ASP A 213 10.16 -4.56 -8.43
C ASP A 213 11.64 -4.20 -8.37
N LYS A 214 12.22 -3.73 -9.48
CA LYS A 214 13.62 -3.23 -9.51
C LYS A 214 13.79 -2.00 -8.61
N ALA A 215 12.86 -1.06 -8.63
CA ALA A 215 12.91 0.12 -7.79
C ALA A 215 12.81 -0.23 -6.30
N ILE A 216 11.92 -1.16 -5.92
CA ILE A 216 11.79 -1.67 -4.55
C ILE A 216 13.10 -2.39 -4.12
N THR A 217 13.65 -3.26 -4.98
CA THR A 217 14.94 -3.92 -4.71
C THR A 217 16.03 -2.87 -4.46
N SER A 218 16.13 -1.85 -5.30
CA SER A 218 17.10 -0.77 -5.12
C SER A 218 16.95 -0.06 -3.76
N MET A 219 15.71 0.17 -3.29
CA MET A 219 15.45 0.76 -1.97
C MET A 219 15.80 -0.18 -0.81
N LYS A 220 15.59 -1.48 -0.98
CA LYS A 220 16.03 -2.49 0.00
C LYS A 220 17.55 -2.55 0.07
N CYS A 221 18.21 -2.53 -1.08
CA CYS A 221 19.68 -2.62 -1.17
C CYS A 221 20.40 -1.45 -0.51
N ASP A 222 19.94 -0.23 -0.71
CA ASP A 222 20.56 0.97 -0.12
C ASP A 222 20.04 1.29 1.30
N GLY A 223 19.06 0.52 1.80
CA GLY A 223 18.45 0.67 3.10
C GLY A 223 17.51 1.87 3.22
N SER A 224 17.17 2.55 2.13
CA SER A 224 16.25 3.70 2.16
C SER A 224 14.82 3.27 2.46
N LEU A 225 14.42 2.04 2.11
CA LEU A 225 13.11 1.51 2.45
C LEU A 225 12.96 1.30 3.95
N ASP A 226 13.94 0.66 4.60
CA ASP A 226 13.92 0.45 6.04
C ASP A 226 13.91 1.78 6.81
N LYS A 227 14.67 2.79 6.34
CA LYS A 227 14.64 4.14 6.92
C LYS A 227 13.27 4.78 6.81
N LEU A 228 12.61 4.63 5.67
CA LEU A 228 11.26 5.16 5.46
C LEU A 228 10.23 4.43 6.35
N ILE A 229 10.35 3.11 6.53
CA ILE A 229 9.52 2.34 7.46
C ILE A 229 9.68 2.89 8.89
N VAL A 230 10.90 3.07 9.36
CA VAL A 230 11.17 3.62 10.71
C VAL A 230 10.63 5.03 10.87
N GLU A 231 10.76 5.89 9.84
CA GLU A 231 10.26 7.28 9.87
C GLU A 231 8.75 7.34 10.15
N TYR A 232 7.96 6.43 9.55
CA TYR A 232 6.51 6.46 9.64
C TYR A 232 5.92 5.57 10.73
N PHE A 233 6.57 4.44 11.04
CA PHE A 233 6.03 3.42 11.94
C PHE A 233 6.85 3.23 13.22
N GLY A 234 8.01 3.91 13.33
CA GLY A 234 8.87 3.89 14.52
C GLY A 234 9.88 2.74 14.56
N ASP A 235 10.78 2.80 15.56
CA ASP A 235 11.92 1.86 15.70
C ASP A 235 11.50 0.40 15.99
N GLY A 236 10.27 0.17 16.43
CA GLY A 236 9.73 -1.17 16.71
C GLY A 236 9.18 -1.91 15.49
N SER A 237 9.22 -1.30 14.30
CA SER A 237 8.66 -1.87 13.07
C SER A 237 9.49 -3.03 12.55
N LYS A 238 8.83 -3.98 11.89
CA LYS A 238 9.53 -5.04 11.15
C LYS A 238 10.24 -4.43 9.94
N LEU A 239 11.52 -4.76 9.78
CA LEU A 239 12.38 -4.27 8.70
C LEU A 239 12.83 -5.44 7.81
N PHE A 240 13.27 -5.12 6.60
CA PHE A 240 13.88 -6.11 5.70
C PHE A 240 15.29 -6.48 6.14
N GLY A 241 16.05 -5.54 6.70
CA GLY A 241 17.40 -5.77 7.18
C GLY A 241 18.32 -6.37 6.13
N GLU A 242 19.23 -7.26 6.55
CA GLU A 242 20.16 -7.95 5.65
C GLU A 242 19.45 -8.95 4.71
N GLU A 243 18.32 -9.53 5.13
CA GLU A 243 17.56 -10.45 4.28
C GLU A 243 16.95 -9.74 3.07
N GLY A 244 16.55 -8.49 3.20
CA GLY A 244 16.04 -7.68 2.10
C GLY A 244 17.07 -7.35 1.03
N LYS A 245 18.37 -7.49 1.35
CA LYS A 245 19.48 -7.26 0.43
C LYS A 245 19.81 -8.46 -0.46
N GLN A 246 19.07 -9.54 -0.35
CA GLN A 246 19.22 -10.68 -1.25
C GLN A 246 18.78 -10.27 -2.66
N GLY A 247 19.72 -10.24 -3.59
CA GLY A 247 19.48 -9.74 -4.97
C GLY A 247 20.13 -8.38 -5.28
N CYS A 248 20.83 -7.79 -4.30
CA CYS A 248 21.72 -6.66 -4.53
C CYS A 248 23.05 -7.13 -5.16
#